data_8f513a910c4f739328986def1d1c9e8c
#
_entry.id   8f513a910c4f739328986def1d1c9e8c
#
_cell.length_a   1.000
_cell.length_b   1.000
_cell.length_c   1.000
_cell.angle_alpha   90.00
_cell.angle_beta   90.00
_cell.angle_gamma   90.00
#
_symmetry.space_group_name_H-M   'P 1'
#
loop_
_entity.id
_entity.type
_entity.pdbx_description
1 polymer ?
#
loop_
_entity_poly.entity_id
_entity_poly.type
_entity_poly.pdbx_seq_one_letter_code
_entity_poly.pdbx_strand_id
1 'polypeptide(L)'
;MKIEIRQIPPEGLTLREEIGPKELDLDTETVSLELPIIVEAFAQRVTNAVVARLNITGTMNEVCSRCLAGFNIGINKKLDLNFPLDKSERFIELDPDIREEIMVDYPMKPLCKSDCKGLCPKCGKNLNEGGCSCGTT
;
A
#
# COMPACT_ATOMS: atom_id res chain seq x y z
N MET A 1 -3.19 -3.56 13.21
CA MET A 1 -3.37 -2.45 14.17
C MET A 1 -4.76 -2.54 14.79
N LYS A 2 -4.79 -2.62 16.09
CA LYS A 2 -6.00 -2.81 16.87
C LYS A 2 -6.14 -1.68 17.87
N ILE A 3 -7.33 -1.09 17.99
CA ILE A 3 -7.57 -0.01 18.93
C ILE A 3 -8.66 -0.43 19.90
N GLU A 4 -8.39 -0.36 21.20
CA GLU A 4 -9.40 -0.58 22.21
C GLU A 4 -10.24 0.66 22.39
N ILE A 5 -11.55 0.53 22.18
CA ILE A 5 -12.47 1.67 22.18
C ILE A 5 -12.46 2.42 23.51
N ARG A 6 -12.35 1.67 24.63
CA ARG A 6 -12.34 2.28 25.97
C ARG A 6 -11.11 3.13 26.26
N GLN A 7 -10.01 2.88 25.55
CA GLN A 7 -8.76 3.62 25.73
C GLN A 7 -8.71 4.92 24.96
N ILE A 8 -9.71 5.19 24.13
CA ILE A 8 -9.76 6.43 23.37
C ILE A 8 -10.23 7.56 24.28
N PRO A 9 -9.35 8.55 24.62
CA PRO A 9 -9.76 9.67 25.45
C PRO A 9 -10.67 10.64 24.69
N PRO A 10 -11.37 11.56 25.40
CA PRO A 10 -12.25 12.52 24.74
C PRO A 10 -11.57 13.40 23.69
N GLU A 11 -10.28 13.72 23.91
CA GLU A 11 -9.47 14.51 22.96
C GLU A 11 -8.97 13.72 21.76
N GLY A 12 -9.15 12.40 21.76
CA GLY A 12 -8.68 11.51 20.71
C GLY A 12 -7.40 10.79 21.07
N LEU A 13 -7.09 9.75 20.32
CA LEU A 13 -5.92 8.88 20.52
C LEU A 13 -5.07 8.88 19.24
N THR A 14 -3.79 9.22 19.37
CA THR A 14 -2.83 9.13 18.28
C THR A 14 -1.95 7.91 18.47
N LEU A 15 -1.89 7.06 17.47
CA LEU A 15 -1.06 5.85 17.46
C LEU A 15 -0.17 5.85 16.24
N ARG A 16 1.01 5.30 16.40
CA ARG A 16 1.93 5.04 15.29
C ARG A 16 2.43 3.62 15.41
N GLU A 17 2.36 2.88 14.31
CA GLU A 17 2.79 1.49 14.28
C GLU A 17 3.53 1.20 12.98
N GLU A 18 4.56 0.37 13.09
CA GLU A 18 5.23 -0.20 11.93
C GLU A 18 4.71 -1.61 11.73
N ILE A 19 4.09 -1.86 10.58
CA ILE A 19 3.48 -3.15 10.27
C ILE A 19 4.34 -3.84 9.22
N GLY A 20 4.79 -5.05 9.53
CA GLY A 20 5.55 -5.85 8.58
C GLY A 20 4.71 -6.23 7.36
N PRO A 21 5.31 -6.26 6.16
CA PRO A 21 4.55 -6.56 4.94
C PRO A 21 3.87 -7.93 4.97
N LYS A 22 4.47 -8.90 5.63
CA LYS A 22 3.91 -10.25 5.76
C LYS A 22 2.68 -10.29 6.65
N GLU A 23 2.56 -9.40 7.61
CA GLU A 23 1.40 -9.32 8.49
C GLU A 23 0.14 -8.90 7.75
N LEU A 24 0.29 -8.11 6.69
CA LEU A 24 -0.81 -7.64 5.87
C LEU A 24 -1.01 -8.47 4.59
N ASP A 25 -0.14 -9.45 4.34
CA ASP A 25 -0.22 -10.30 3.14
C ASP A 25 -0.35 -9.47 1.86
N LEU A 26 0.60 -8.56 1.66
CA LEU A 26 0.58 -7.61 0.55
C LEU A 26 1.33 -8.08 -0.69
N ASP A 27 2.12 -9.13 -0.60
CA ASP A 27 2.93 -9.61 -1.71
C ASP A 27 2.07 -10.27 -2.79
N THR A 28 2.35 -9.93 -4.04
CA THR A 28 1.76 -10.56 -5.22
C THR A 28 2.88 -10.97 -6.17
N GLU A 29 2.53 -11.51 -7.33
CA GLU A 29 3.54 -11.88 -8.35
C GLU A 29 4.35 -10.69 -8.85
N THR A 30 3.76 -9.48 -8.87
CA THR A 30 4.37 -8.29 -9.44
C THR A 30 4.70 -7.21 -8.42
N VAL A 31 4.16 -7.33 -7.21
CA VAL A 31 4.34 -6.33 -6.14
C VAL A 31 4.88 -7.04 -4.90
N SER A 32 5.93 -6.50 -4.32
CA SER A 32 6.47 -6.97 -3.05
C SER A 32 6.87 -5.79 -2.17
N LEU A 33 6.88 -6.03 -0.87
CA LEU A 33 7.32 -5.04 0.10
C LEU A 33 8.40 -5.66 0.98
N GLU A 34 9.53 -5.00 1.07
CA GLU A 34 10.66 -5.45 1.91
C GLU A 34 10.72 -4.72 3.24
N LEU A 35 10.23 -3.49 3.26
CA LEU A 35 10.28 -2.63 4.44
C LEU A 35 8.92 -2.55 5.11
N PRO A 36 8.88 -2.34 6.45
CA PRO A 36 7.62 -2.14 7.13
C PRO A 36 6.84 -0.92 6.62
N ILE A 37 5.54 -1.02 6.72
CA ILE A 37 4.64 0.08 6.43
C ILE A 37 4.41 0.86 7.72
N ILE A 38 4.52 2.17 7.65
CA ILE A 38 4.30 3.04 8.80
C ILE A 38 2.86 3.54 8.72
N VAL A 39 2.10 3.30 9.78
CA VAL A 39 0.72 3.76 9.90
C VAL A 39 0.61 4.70 11.10
N GLU A 40 0.20 5.91 10.84
CA GLU A 40 -0.16 6.87 11.89
C GLU A 40 -1.69 6.98 11.91
N ALA A 41 -2.28 6.73 13.06
CA ALA A 41 -3.72 6.75 13.21
C ALA A 41 -4.13 7.76 14.28
N PHE A 42 -5.12 8.56 13.97
CA PHE A 42 -5.80 9.40 14.95
C PHE A 42 -7.24 8.93 15.07
N ALA A 43 -7.61 8.42 16.23
CA ALA A 43 -8.94 7.91 16.50
C ALA A 43 -9.67 8.81 17.50
N GLN A 44 -10.91 9.11 17.23
CA GLN A 44 -11.76 9.92 18.09
C GLN A 44 -13.15 9.31 18.23
N ARG A 45 -13.67 9.30 19.44
CA ARG A 45 -15.05 8.87 19.67
C ARG A 45 -15.99 10.02 19.41
N VAL A 46 -17.02 9.73 18.63
CA VAL A 46 -18.15 10.64 18.45
C VAL A 46 -19.41 9.93 18.97
N THR A 47 -20.58 10.54 18.86
CA THR A 47 -21.79 10.10 19.57
C THR A 47 -22.12 8.61 19.40
N ASN A 48 -22.03 7.98 18.34
CA ASN A 48 -22.32 6.55 18.16
C ASN A 48 -21.30 5.86 17.27
N ALA A 49 -20.09 6.42 17.19
CA ALA A 49 -19.10 5.89 16.28
C ALA A 49 -17.68 6.24 16.74
N VAL A 50 -16.72 5.61 16.14
CA VAL A 50 -15.31 6.02 16.21
C VAL A 50 -14.88 6.43 14.81
N VAL A 51 -14.33 7.61 14.69
CA VAL A 51 -13.75 8.11 13.45
C VAL A 51 -12.24 7.96 13.55
N ALA A 52 -11.64 7.31 12.56
CA ALA A 52 -10.20 7.13 12.52
C ALA A 52 -9.63 7.75 11.25
N ARG A 53 -8.60 8.55 11.39
CA ARG A 53 -7.82 9.08 10.28
C ARG A 53 -6.49 8.38 10.23
N LEU A 54 -6.20 7.77 9.11
CA LEU A 54 -4.98 7.01 8.90
C LEU A 54 -4.09 7.71 7.89
N ASN A 55 -2.80 7.73 8.17
CA ASN A 55 -1.78 8.13 7.22
C ASN A 55 -0.84 6.93 7.03
N ILE A 56 -0.82 6.38 5.83
CA ILE A 56 -0.08 5.16 5.51
C ILE A 56 1.08 5.53 4.60
N THR A 57 2.30 5.23 5.04
CA THR A 57 3.50 5.48 4.25
C THR A 57 4.35 4.22 4.14
N GLY A 58 5.04 4.09 3.03
CA GLY A 58 5.89 2.93 2.79
C GLY A 58 6.46 2.95 1.38
N THR A 59 7.08 1.84 1.00
CA THR A 59 7.66 1.67 -0.33
C THR A 59 7.29 0.30 -0.86
N MET A 60 6.76 0.25 -2.06
CA MET A 60 6.50 -0.98 -2.79
C MET A 60 7.56 -1.24 -3.84
N ASN A 61 7.94 -2.49 -4.00
CA ASN A 61 8.78 -2.94 -5.11
C ASN A 61 7.87 -3.57 -6.16
N GLU A 62 7.95 -3.08 -7.38
CA GLU A 62 7.15 -3.58 -8.50
C GLU A 62 8.05 -4.03 -9.65
N VAL A 63 7.52 -4.92 -10.48
CA VAL A 63 8.20 -5.38 -11.70
C VAL A 63 7.48 -4.81 -12.90
N CYS A 64 8.22 -4.11 -13.75
CA CYS A 64 7.66 -3.52 -14.97
C CYS A 64 7.12 -4.63 -15.90
N SER A 65 5.89 -4.47 -16.37
CA SER A 65 5.27 -5.46 -17.26
C SER A 65 5.85 -5.47 -18.67
N ARG A 66 6.60 -4.44 -19.04
CA ARG A 66 7.23 -4.34 -20.37
C ARG A 66 8.69 -4.73 -20.38
N CYS A 67 9.51 -4.13 -19.52
CA CYS A 67 10.95 -4.40 -19.50
C CYS A 67 11.39 -5.36 -18.43
N LEU A 68 10.49 -5.77 -17.54
CA LEU A 68 10.71 -6.70 -16.43
C LEU A 68 11.73 -6.21 -15.39
N ALA A 69 12.08 -4.94 -15.42
CA ALA A 69 12.97 -4.35 -14.42
C ALA A 69 12.20 -4.09 -13.13
N GLY A 70 12.86 -4.27 -12.00
CA GLY A 70 12.33 -3.88 -10.70
C GLY A 70 12.42 -2.37 -10.50
N PHE A 71 11.41 -1.80 -9.87
CA PHE A 71 11.41 -0.40 -9.50
C PHE A 71 10.61 -0.19 -8.22
N ASN A 72 10.82 0.95 -7.58
CA ASN A 72 10.16 1.26 -6.31
C ASN A 72 9.18 2.40 -6.48
N ILE A 73 8.01 2.26 -5.80
CA ILE A 73 7.01 3.31 -5.75
C ILE A 73 6.70 3.60 -4.28
N GLY A 74 6.68 4.89 -3.92
CA GLY A 74 6.28 5.29 -2.58
C GLY A 74 4.79 5.11 -2.34
N ILE A 75 4.45 4.67 -1.14
CA ILE A 75 3.08 4.61 -0.66
C ILE A 75 2.86 5.84 0.21
N ASN A 76 1.85 6.64 -0.10
CA ASN A 76 1.43 7.74 0.75
C ASN A 76 -0.09 7.87 0.62
N LYS A 77 -0.79 7.25 1.57
CA LYS A 77 -2.24 7.17 1.56
C LYS A 77 -2.82 7.82 2.80
N LYS A 78 -3.92 8.53 2.61
CA LYS A 78 -4.73 9.06 3.71
C LYS A 78 -6.11 8.44 3.62
N LEU A 79 -6.59 7.96 4.75
CA LEU A 79 -7.83 7.20 4.80
C LEU A 79 -8.63 7.65 6.01
N ASP A 80 -9.90 7.98 5.78
CA ASP A 80 -10.84 8.28 6.85
C ASP A 80 -11.81 7.12 6.98
N LEU A 81 -11.86 6.55 8.18
CA LEU A 81 -12.74 5.42 8.49
C LEU A 81 -13.76 5.82 9.55
N ASN A 82 -14.95 5.29 9.42
CA ASN A 82 -16.02 5.47 10.39
C ASN A 82 -16.50 4.09 10.84
N PHE A 83 -16.38 3.83 12.14
CA PHE A 83 -16.80 2.57 12.75
C PHE A 83 -18.02 2.83 13.64
N PRO A 84 -19.23 2.48 13.19
CA PRO A 84 -20.40 2.55 14.07
C PRO A 84 -20.18 1.69 15.31
N LEU A 85 -20.51 2.23 16.49
CA LEU A 85 -20.33 1.50 17.72
C LEU A 85 -21.53 0.57 17.98
N ASP A 86 -21.23 -0.70 18.12
CA ASP A 86 -22.15 -1.69 18.65
C ASP A 86 -21.78 -1.95 20.11
N LYS A 87 -22.77 -2.23 20.95
CA LYS A 87 -22.55 -2.49 22.39
C LYS A 87 -21.65 -3.68 22.66
N SER A 88 -21.50 -4.60 21.69
CA SER A 88 -20.66 -5.78 21.80
C SER A 88 -19.21 -5.56 21.38
N GLU A 89 -18.91 -4.48 20.68
CA GLU A 89 -17.56 -4.25 20.17
C GLU A 89 -16.67 -3.57 21.19
N ARG A 90 -15.49 -4.17 21.40
CA ARG A 90 -14.47 -3.63 22.32
C ARG A 90 -13.27 -3.07 21.57
N PHE A 91 -13.00 -3.59 20.39
CA PHE A 91 -11.83 -3.29 19.60
C PHE A 91 -12.22 -2.88 18.18
N ILE A 92 -11.40 -2.03 17.61
CA ILE A 92 -11.47 -1.71 16.19
C ILE A 92 -10.24 -2.33 15.53
N GLU A 93 -10.45 -3.14 14.50
CA GLU A 93 -9.38 -3.74 13.70
C GLU A 93 -9.17 -2.91 12.45
N LEU A 94 -7.97 -2.36 12.27
CA LEU A 94 -7.65 -1.50 11.12
C LEU A 94 -6.92 -2.23 10.00
N ASP A 95 -6.35 -3.41 10.27
CA ASP A 95 -5.54 -4.12 9.30
C ASP A 95 -6.28 -4.44 8.00
N PRO A 96 -7.53 -4.95 8.01
CA PRO A 96 -8.24 -5.21 6.77
C PRO A 96 -8.45 -3.97 5.90
N ASP A 97 -8.77 -2.83 6.54
CA ASP A 97 -8.97 -1.57 5.83
C ASP A 97 -7.68 -1.02 5.26
N ILE A 98 -6.59 -1.12 6.01
CA ILE A 98 -5.26 -0.70 5.56
C ILE A 98 -4.84 -1.54 4.34
N ARG A 99 -5.00 -2.86 4.44
CA ARG A 99 -4.66 -3.77 3.36
C ARG A 99 -5.45 -3.46 2.09
N GLU A 100 -6.75 -3.28 2.23
CA GLU A 100 -7.63 -2.97 1.09
C GLU A 100 -7.23 -1.66 0.43
N GLU A 101 -6.95 -0.62 1.22
CA GLU A 101 -6.56 0.68 0.68
C GLU A 101 -5.23 0.62 -0.08
N ILE A 102 -4.28 -0.15 0.41
CA ILE A 102 -3.00 -0.33 -0.28
C ILE A 102 -3.21 -1.11 -1.57
N MET A 103 -3.97 -2.20 -1.52
CA MET A 103 -4.14 -3.10 -2.67
C MET A 103 -5.03 -2.51 -3.77
N VAL A 104 -5.91 -1.57 -3.45
CA VAL A 104 -6.78 -0.96 -4.46
C VAL A 104 -5.99 -0.20 -5.53
N ASP A 105 -4.80 0.28 -5.18
CA ASP A 105 -3.93 1.02 -6.10
C ASP A 105 -2.89 0.12 -6.79
N TYR A 106 -2.92 -1.19 -6.56
CA TYR A 106 -2.00 -2.09 -7.25
C TYR A 106 -2.31 -2.05 -8.75
N PRO A 107 -1.34 -1.67 -9.59
CA PRO A 107 -1.59 -1.63 -11.02
C PRO A 107 -1.71 -3.04 -11.60
N MET A 108 -2.62 -3.22 -12.53
CA MET A 108 -2.73 -4.49 -13.25
C MET A 108 -1.52 -4.72 -14.14
N LYS A 109 -0.95 -3.66 -14.68
CA LYS A 109 0.25 -3.69 -15.53
C LYS A 109 1.22 -2.62 -15.05
N PRO A 110 2.09 -2.92 -14.07
CA PRO A 110 3.06 -1.96 -13.59
C PRO A 110 4.03 -1.54 -14.69
N LEU A 111 4.36 -0.27 -14.74
CA LEU A 111 5.34 0.28 -15.69
C LEU A 111 6.37 1.10 -14.93
N CYS A 112 7.65 0.87 -15.19
CA CYS A 112 8.73 1.65 -14.57
C CYS A 112 8.67 3.12 -14.97
N LYS A 113 8.15 3.39 -16.15
CA LYS A 113 7.83 4.73 -16.65
C LYS A 113 6.75 4.61 -17.72
N SER A 114 5.99 5.67 -17.93
CA SER A 114 4.85 5.67 -18.86
C SER A 114 5.23 5.37 -20.30
N ASP A 115 6.44 5.72 -20.70
CA ASP A 115 6.98 5.52 -22.05
C ASP A 115 7.94 4.34 -22.14
N CYS A 116 7.82 3.37 -21.25
CA CYS A 116 8.67 2.18 -21.28
C CYS A 116 8.59 1.46 -22.62
N LYS A 117 9.75 1.25 -23.25
CA LYS A 117 9.85 0.59 -24.57
C LYS A 117 9.82 -0.93 -24.51
N GLY A 118 10.04 -1.49 -23.33
CA GLY A 118 10.01 -2.94 -23.12
C GLY A 118 11.29 -3.64 -23.50
N LEU A 119 11.17 -4.93 -23.74
CA LEU A 119 12.27 -5.81 -24.14
C LEU A 119 12.18 -6.12 -25.64
N CYS A 120 13.34 -6.28 -26.27
CA CYS A 120 13.36 -6.76 -27.66
C CYS A 120 12.79 -8.19 -27.71
N PRO A 121 11.79 -8.46 -28.57
CA PRO A 121 11.20 -9.80 -28.65
C PRO A 121 12.14 -10.84 -29.21
N LYS A 122 13.25 -10.42 -29.83
CA LYS A 122 14.22 -11.35 -30.42
C LYS A 122 15.37 -11.67 -29.48
N CYS A 123 16.01 -10.66 -28.90
CA CYS A 123 17.22 -10.85 -28.07
C CYS A 123 16.99 -10.61 -26.56
N GLY A 124 15.85 -10.07 -26.19
CA GLY A 124 15.55 -9.80 -24.79
C GLY A 124 16.22 -8.57 -24.20
N LYS A 125 16.90 -7.76 -24.99
CA LYS A 125 17.56 -6.55 -24.52
C LYS A 125 16.54 -5.51 -24.12
N ASN A 126 16.81 -4.77 -23.03
CA ASN A 126 15.98 -3.67 -22.59
C ASN A 126 16.09 -2.48 -23.54
N LEU A 127 15.03 -2.19 -24.27
CA LEU A 127 15.01 -1.14 -25.28
C LEU A 127 15.08 0.28 -24.69
N ASN A 128 14.86 0.43 -23.38
CA ASN A 128 15.03 1.72 -22.71
C ASN A 128 16.50 2.11 -22.58
N GLU A 129 17.42 1.15 -22.62
CA GLU A 129 18.86 1.35 -22.50
C GLU A 129 19.52 1.61 -23.84
N GLY A 130 18.77 1.60 -24.92
CA GLY A 130 19.25 1.80 -26.27
C GLY A 130 18.71 0.73 -27.22
N GLY A 131 18.93 0.92 -28.51
CA GLY A 131 18.50 -0.05 -29.50
C GLY A 131 19.31 -1.35 -29.45
N CYS A 132 18.70 -2.44 -29.87
CA CYS A 132 19.42 -3.70 -30.09
C CYS A 132 19.86 -3.83 -31.55
N SER A 133 20.73 -4.83 -31.81
CA SER A 133 21.23 -5.10 -33.16
C SER A 133 20.28 -5.96 -34.00
N CYS A 134 19.10 -6.28 -33.50
CA CYS A 134 18.17 -7.17 -34.19
C CYS A 134 17.39 -6.51 -35.35
N GLY A 135 17.58 -5.24 -35.57
CA GLY A 135 16.90 -4.52 -36.67
C GLY A 135 15.39 -4.53 -36.51
N THR A 136 14.89 -4.25 -35.35
CA THR A 136 13.46 -4.17 -35.12
C THR A 136 12.83 -2.95 -35.74
N THR A 137 11.75 -3.19 -36.36
CA THR A 137 10.87 -2.14 -36.83
C THR A 137 9.77 -1.91 -35.78
#